data_1f971af73b4a699b11592d480c35e345
#
_entry.id   1f971af73b4a699b11592d480c35e345
#
_cell.length_a   1.000
_cell.length_b   1.000
_cell.length_c   1.000
_cell.angle_alpha   90.00
_cell.angle_beta   90.00
_cell.angle_gamma   90.00
#
_symmetry.space_group_name_H-M   'P 1'
#
loop_
_entity.id
_entity.type
_entity.pdbx_description
1 polymer ?
#
loop_
_entity_poly.entity_id
_entity_poly.type
_entity_poly.pdbx_seq_one_letter_code
_entity_poly.pdbx_strand_id
1 'polypeptide(L)'
;MIRSFACADSKALFHSRAVSRFRNIERVARRTLLQIHAATEFASLRIPPGNQLELLKADRKGQHSIRINDQWRVCLVWKSDGAHRVEIVDYH
;
A
#
# COMPACT_ATOMS: atom_id res chain seq x y z
N MET A 1 -7.68 0.69 9.08
CA MET A 1 -8.51 -0.21 8.23
C MET A 1 -8.49 0.27 6.79
N ILE A 2 -8.32 -0.64 5.86
CA ILE A 2 -8.44 -0.32 4.43
C ILE A 2 -9.91 -0.17 4.08
N ARG A 3 -10.29 0.97 3.52
CA ARG A 3 -11.68 1.29 3.16
C ARG A 3 -11.98 1.09 1.69
N SER A 4 -10.99 1.27 0.83
CA SER A 4 -11.17 1.06 -0.61
C SER A 4 -9.86 0.75 -1.29
N PHE A 5 -9.94 0.14 -2.47
CA PHE A 5 -8.81 -0.15 -3.34
C PHE A 5 -9.03 0.56 -4.68
N ALA A 6 -7.95 1.09 -5.24
CA ALA A 6 -7.98 1.70 -6.56
C ALA A 6 -7.74 0.69 -7.69
N CYS A 7 -7.38 -0.56 -7.34
CA CYS A 7 -7.00 -1.59 -8.30
C CYS A 7 -7.56 -2.94 -7.86
N ALA A 8 -8.23 -3.64 -8.78
CA ALA A 8 -8.82 -4.95 -8.50
C ALA A 8 -7.76 -5.99 -8.12
N ASP A 9 -6.58 -5.94 -8.73
CA ASP A 9 -5.49 -6.87 -8.43
C ASP A 9 -4.97 -6.69 -7.01
N SER A 10 -4.85 -5.45 -6.56
CA SER A 10 -4.42 -5.16 -5.19
C SER A 10 -5.42 -5.68 -4.16
N LYS A 11 -6.71 -5.51 -4.45
CA LYS A 11 -7.77 -6.05 -3.62
C LYS A 11 -7.73 -7.58 -3.59
N ALA A 12 -7.55 -8.20 -4.74
CA ALA A 12 -7.46 -9.66 -4.84
C ALA A 12 -6.29 -10.20 -4.00
N LEU A 13 -5.14 -9.55 -4.08
CA LEU A 13 -3.97 -9.95 -3.29
C LEU A 13 -4.25 -9.84 -1.79
N PHE A 14 -4.90 -8.76 -1.37
CA PHE A 14 -5.28 -8.56 0.04
C PHE A 14 -6.18 -9.70 0.53
N HIS A 15 -7.05 -10.21 -0.32
CA HIS A 15 -7.95 -11.32 0.01
C HIS A 15 -7.32 -12.69 -0.26
N SER A 16 -6.00 -12.75 -0.25
CA SER A 16 -5.20 -13.99 -0.36
C SER A 16 -5.36 -14.71 -1.70
N ARG A 17 -5.74 -14.00 -2.75
CA ARG A 17 -5.80 -14.55 -4.09
C ARG A 17 -4.46 -14.36 -4.80
N ALA A 18 -4.07 -15.32 -5.63
CA ALA A 18 -2.87 -15.21 -6.42
C ALA A 18 -3.07 -14.23 -7.57
N VAL A 19 -2.11 -13.32 -7.76
CA VAL A 19 -2.11 -12.36 -8.85
C VAL A 19 -0.74 -12.48 -9.54
N SER A 20 -0.74 -12.91 -10.80
CA SER A 20 0.50 -13.29 -11.48
C SER A 20 1.53 -12.16 -11.55
N ARG A 21 1.12 -10.91 -11.79
CA ARG A 21 2.06 -9.79 -11.85
C ARG A 21 2.69 -9.44 -10.50
N PHE A 22 2.12 -9.92 -9.39
CA PHE A 22 2.65 -9.70 -8.05
C PHE A 22 3.37 -10.92 -7.48
N ARG A 23 3.59 -11.96 -8.29
CA ARG A 23 4.18 -13.22 -7.82
C ARG A 23 5.45 -13.02 -7.02
N ASN A 24 6.37 -12.19 -7.51
CA ASN A 24 7.69 -12.01 -6.89
C ASN A 24 7.66 -11.15 -5.63
N ILE A 25 6.57 -10.45 -5.38
CA ILE A 25 6.45 -9.56 -4.22
C ILE A 25 5.29 -9.96 -3.30
N GLU A 26 4.62 -11.04 -3.60
CA GLU A 26 3.37 -11.45 -2.94
C GLU A 26 3.47 -11.43 -1.42
N ARG A 27 4.50 -12.05 -0.88
CA ARG A 27 4.67 -12.16 0.57
C ARG A 27 4.82 -10.78 1.24
N VAL A 28 5.72 -9.97 0.71
CA VAL A 28 6.00 -8.64 1.29
C VAL A 28 4.83 -7.70 1.04
N ALA A 29 4.26 -7.74 -0.14
CA ALA A 29 3.11 -6.90 -0.48
C ALA A 29 1.91 -7.20 0.42
N ARG A 30 1.61 -8.48 0.61
CA ARG A 30 0.49 -8.88 1.49
C ARG A 30 0.72 -8.43 2.93
N ARG A 31 1.95 -8.58 3.42
CA ARG A 31 2.31 -8.12 4.78
C ARG A 31 2.12 -6.61 4.91
N THR A 32 2.52 -5.85 3.91
CA THR A 32 2.36 -4.40 3.90
C THR A 32 0.89 -4.01 3.90
N LEU A 33 0.07 -4.68 3.09
CA LEU A 33 -1.38 -4.43 3.08
C LEU A 33 -2.02 -4.74 4.43
N LEU A 34 -1.60 -5.81 5.09
CA LEU A 34 -2.10 -6.16 6.43
C LEU A 34 -1.69 -5.11 7.46
N GLN A 35 -0.47 -4.58 7.36
CA GLN A 35 -0.02 -3.50 8.25
C GLN A 35 -0.89 -2.25 8.07
N ILE A 36 -1.17 -1.87 6.84
CA ILE A 36 -2.04 -0.73 6.54
C ILE A 36 -3.44 -0.97 7.13
N HIS A 37 -3.97 -2.18 6.94
CA HIS A 37 -5.29 -2.54 7.44
C HIS A 37 -5.37 -2.48 8.97
N ALA A 38 -4.32 -2.89 9.64
CA ALA A 38 -4.26 -2.91 11.11
C ALA A 38 -3.97 -1.55 11.73
N ALA A 39 -3.43 -0.60 10.96
CA ALA A 39 -3.02 0.70 11.49
C ALA A 39 -4.24 1.53 11.91
N THR A 40 -4.23 2.01 13.14
CA THR A 40 -5.25 2.93 13.67
C THR A 40 -4.81 4.37 13.56
N GLU A 41 -3.50 4.60 13.44
CA GLU A 41 -2.90 5.92 13.30
C GLU A 41 -1.96 5.96 12.12
N PHE A 42 -1.98 7.07 11.41
CA PHE A 42 -1.11 7.25 10.24
C PHE A 42 0.36 7.09 10.59
N ALA A 43 0.78 7.60 11.75
CA ALA A 43 2.17 7.54 12.20
C ALA A 43 2.71 6.11 12.31
N SER A 44 1.85 5.11 12.56
CA SER A 44 2.29 3.70 12.63
C SER A 44 2.85 3.21 11.31
N LEU A 45 2.51 3.82 10.19
CA LEU A 45 2.98 3.42 8.88
C LEU A 45 4.44 3.82 8.63
N ARG A 46 5.03 4.61 9.51
CA ARG A 46 6.46 4.98 9.45
C ARG A 46 7.36 3.88 9.99
N ILE A 47 6.80 2.87 10.62
CA ILE A 47 7.53 1.78 11.26
C ILE A 47 7.22 0.47 10.54
N PRO A 48 8.21 -0.32 10.15
CA PRO A 48 9.67 -0.08 10.29
C PRO A 48 10.16 1.01 9.33
N PRO A 49 11.33 1.59 9.57
CA PRO A 49 11.89 2.65 8.70
C PRO A 49 12.03 2.23 7.25
N GLY A 50 12.20 0.94 6.98
CA GLY A 50 12.26 0.37 5.64
C GLY A 50 11.00 0.62 4.82
N ASN A 51 9.87 0.95 5.45
CA ASN A 51 8.64 1.32 4.75
C ASN A 51 8.81 2.57 3.91
N GLN A 52 9.72 3.46 4.30
CA GLN A 52 9.99 4.71 3.60
C GLN A 52 8.68 5.44 3.23
N LEU A 53 7.86 5.70 4.25
CA LEU A 53 6.60 6.42 4.07
C LEU A 53 6.87 7.79 3.46
N GLU A 54 6.25 8.10 2.34
CA GLU A 54 6.57 9.25 1.53
C GLU A 54 5.31 9.90 0.97
N LEU A 55 5.23 11.23 1.05
CA LEU A 55 4.15 11.99 0.43
C LEU A 55 4.46 12.15 -1.06
N LEU A 56 3.51 11.79 -1.89
CA LEU A 56 3.66 11.86 -3.34
C LEU A 56 3.20 13.22 -3.90
N LYS A 57 3.70 13.55 -5.08
CA LYS A 57 3.46 14.82 -5.74
C LYS A 57 2.86 14.61 -7.14
N ALA A 58 2.60 15.69 -7.86
CA ALA A 58 2.08 15.69 -9.22
C ALA A 58 0.78 14.90 -9.32
N ASP A 59 0.70 13.92 -10.21
CA ASP A 59 -0.53 13.16 -10.47
C ASP A 59 -1.06 12.41 -9.26
N ARG A 60 -0.18 12.17 -8.27
CA ARG A 60 -0.55 11.43 -7.06
C ARG A 60 -0.62 12.32 -5.82
N LYS A 61 -0.79 13.62 -6.02
CA LYS A 61 -0.90 14.57 -4.92
C LYS A 61 -1.98 14.13 -3.93
N GLY A 62 -1.64 14.18 -2.63
CA GLY A 62 -2.55 13.74 -1.57
C GLY A 62 -2.41 12.27 -1.22
N GLN A 63 -1.60 11.53 -1.96
CA GLN A 63 -1.30 10.13 -1.66
C GLN A 63 0.02 10.01 -0.94
N HIS A 64 0.16 8.92 -0.16
CA HIS A 64 1.43 8.50 0.43
C HIS A 64 1.79 7.14 -0.14
N SER A 65 3.08 6.80 -0.11
CA SER A 65 3.53 5.49 -0.53
C SER A 65 4.35 4.80 0.54
N ILE A 66 4.25 3.47 0.57
CA ILE A 66 5.08 2.59 1.39
C ILE A 66 5.87 1.70 0.44
N ARG A 67 7.17 1.61 0.67
CA ARG A 67 8.07 0.83 -0.18
C ARG A 67 7.87 -0.67 0.06
N ILE A 68 7.73 -1.44 -1.02
CA ILE A 68 7.79 -2.90 -1.00
C ILE A 68 9.21 -3.35 -1.33
N ASN A 69 9.75 -2.85 -2.45
CA ASN A 69 11.13 -3.05 -2.88
C ASN A 69 11.54 -1.89 -3.80
N ASP A 70 12.64 -2.04 -4.54
CA ASP A 70 13.11 -0.96 -5.43
C ASP A 70 12.16 -0.63 -6.56
N GLN A 71 11.29 -1.57 -6.92
CA GLN A 71 10.36 -1.43 -8.05
C GLN A 71 8.94 -1.11 -7.60
N TRP A 72 8.47 -1.73 -6.52
CA TRP A 72 7.06 -1.72 -6.15
C TRP A 72 6.80 -0.91 -4.89
N ARG A 73 5.66 -0.17 -4.90
CA ARG A 73 5.17 0.59 -3.74
C ARG A 73 3.68 0.39 -3.58
N VAL A 74 3.19 0.57 -2.36
CA VAL A 74 1.77 0.66 -2.07
C VAL A 74 1.43 2.13 -1.91
N CYS A 75 0.52 2.63 -2.73
CA CYS A 75 0.01 4.00 -2.63
C CYS A 75 -1.34 4.01 -1.94
N LEU A 76 -1.60 5.05 -1.17
CA LEU A 76 -2.85 5.17 -0.43
C LEU A 76 -3.15 6.64 -0.10
N VAL A 77 -4.42 6.91 0.20
CA VAL A 77 -4.87 8.18 0.77
C VAL A 77 -5.31 7.90 2.19
N TRP A 78 -4.67 8.54 3.17
CA TRP A 78 -5.06 8.36 4.58
C TRP A 78 -6.10 9.41 4.96
N LYS A 79 -7.21 8.94 5.53
CA LYS A 79 -8.29 9.79 6.06
C LYS A 79 -8.59 9.39 7.50
N SER A 80 -9.47 10.15 8.15
CA SER A 80 -9.81 9.91 9.56
C SER A 80 -10.36 8.50 9.82
N ASP A 81 -10.99 7.88 8.82
CA ASP A 81 -11.57 6.54 8.94
C ASP A 81 -10.67 5.42 8.42
N GLY A 82 -9.46 5.75 7.95
CA GLY A 82 -8.50 4.75 7.49
C GLY A 82 -7.90 5.04 6.13
N ALA A 83 -7.43 3.98 5.47
CA ALA A 83 -6.74 4.06 4.18
C ALA A 83 -7.72 3.88 3.01
N HIS A 84 -7.64 4.79 2.05
CA HIS A 84 -8.49 4.79 0.87
C HIS A 84 -7.65 4.65 -0.39
N ARG A 85 -8.26 4.13 -1.45
CA ARG A 85 -7.66 4.01 -2.77
C ARG A 85 -6.30 3.30 -2.74
N VAL A 86 -6.23 2.23 -1.97
CA VAL A 86 -5.01 1.45 -1.81
C VAL A 86 -4.67 0.74 -3.12
N GLU A 87 -3.44 0.86 -3.54
CA GLU A 87 -3.00 0.35 -4.83
C GLU A 87 -1.53 -0.03 -4.80
N ILE A 88 -1.19 -1.22 -5.32
CA ILE A 88 0.19 -1.63 -5.52
C ILE A 88 0.61 -1.14 -6.89
N VAL A 89 1.67 -0.36 -6.96
CA VAL A 89 2.14 0.24 -8.21
C VAL A 89 3.59 -0.10 -8.50
N ASP A 90 3.90 -0.21 -9.78
CA ASP A 90 5.26 -0.32 -10.29
C ASP A 90 5.80 1.11 -10.35
N TYR A 91 6.75 1.41 -9.48
CA TYR A 91 7.21 2.78 -9.25
C TYR A 91 8.67 2.94 -9.66
N HIS A 92 8.87 3.64 -10.74
CA HIS A 92 10.21 3.95 -11.23
C HIS A 92 10.51 5.43 -11.12
#